data_837100dc1984d1862cf6d8edb22bbbca
#
_entry.id   837100dc1984d1862cf6d8edb22bbbca
#
_cell.length_a   1.000
_cell.length_b   1.000
_cell.length_c   1.000
_cell.angle_alpha   90.00
_cell.angle_beta   90.00
_cell.angle_gamma   90.00
#
_symmetry.space_group_name_H-M   'P 1'
#
loop_
_entity.id
_entity.type
_entity.pdbx_description
1 polymer ?
#
loop_
_entity_poly.entity_id
_entity_poly.type
_entity_poly.pdbx_seq_one_letter_code
_entity_poly.pdbx_strand_id
1 'polypeptide(L)'
;MDNYPRLFIKAGLIYALLGAALGVTMAIDPSLSVRLRFVHIHINLLGFMAMMIAGVAFHVLPRFSARKLPWPEGMKYQFILQNIGLLGMVALYASGGWRGGMAHAVFVFFAILAGIAMAIMFYNLYFVLTAPEEIPKPEKITGEMKVA
;
A
#
# COMPACT_ATOMS: atom_id res chain seq x y z
N MET A 1 -18.74 -2.63 2.77
CA MET A 1 -17.66 -1.88 2.10
C MET A 1 -16.39 -2.11 2.88
N ASP A 2 -15.43 -2.75 2.26
CA ASP A 2 -14.18 -3.12 2.93
C ASP A 2 -13.52 -1.89 3.54
N ASN A 3 -13.20 -1.97 4.84
CA ASN A 3 -12.63 -0.83 5.56
C ASN A 3 -11.18 -0.52 5.12
N TYR A 4 -10.46 -1.50 4.54
CA TYR A 4 -9.06 -1.36 4.20
C TYR A 4 -8.75 -0.30 3.15
N PRO A 5 -9.44 -0.16 2.00
CA PRO A 5 -9.18 0.90 1.05
C PRO A 5 -9.23 2.30 1.68
N ARG A 6 -10.18 2.52 2.59
CA ARG A 6 -10.28 3.79 3.34
C ARG A 6 -9.10 3.98 4.31
N LEU A 7 -8.63 2.91 4.96
CA LEU A 7 -7.48 2.96 5.86
C LEU A 7 -6.21 3.31 5.10
N PHE A 8 -6.00 2.73 3.91
CA PHE A 8 -4.88 3.07 3.04
C PHE A 8 -4.89 4.57 2.68
N ILE A 9 -6.03 5.11 2.25
CA ILE A 9 -6.15 6.54 1.91
C ILE A 9 -5.87 7.42 3.13
N LYS A 10 -6.46 7.11 4.29
CA LYS A 10 -6.22 7.88 5.52
C LYS A 10 -4.74 7.86 5.93
N ALA A 11 -4.10 6.68 5.91
CA ALA A 11 -2.68 6.55 6.19
C ALA A 11 -1.85 7.35 5.18
N GLY A 12 -2.17 7.26 3.88
CA GLY A 12 -1.51 8.02 2.83
C GLY A 12 -1.56 9.53 3.07
N LEU A 13 -2.72 10.07 3.46
CA LEU A 13 -2.86 11.50 3.79
C LEU A 13 -2.00 11.91 4.99
N ILE A 14 -1.92 11.05 6.02
CA ILE A 14 -1.04 11.31 7.18
C ILE A 14 0.42 11.32 6.74
N TYR A 15 0.84 10.34 5.93
CA TYR A 15 2.21 10.31 5.41
C TYR A 15 2.54 11.49 4.49
N ALA A 16 1.57 11.98 3.70
CA ALA A 16 1.75 13.18 2.90
C ALA A 16 2.06 14.41 3.76
N LEU A 17 1.33 14.60 4.87
CA LEU A 17 1.58 15.69 5.81
C LEU A 17 2.95 15.55 6.48
N LEU A 18 3.32 14.34 6.92
CA LEU A 18 4.64 14.07 7.48
C LEU A 18 5.76 14.32 6.46
N GLY A 19 5.57 13.88 5.22
CA GLY A 19 6.49 14.13 4.12
C GLY A 19 6.66 15.62 3.84
N ALA A 20 5.56 16.37 3.80
CA ALA A 20 5.59 17.83 3.62
C ALA A 20 6.33 18.53 4.77
N ALA A 21 6.06 18.15 6.02
CA ALA A 21 6.75 18.70 7.19
C ALA A 21 8.26 18.44 7.13
N LEU A 22 8.68 17.22 6.76
CA LEU A 22 10.09 16.88 6.57
C LEU A 22 10.72 17.71 5.46
N GLY A 23 10.01 17.93 4.34
CA GLY A 23 10.47 18.76 3.24
C GLY A 23 10.69 20.21 3.67
N VAL A 24 9.75 20.80 4.42
CA VAL A 24 9.89 22.16 4.97
C VAL A 24 11.06 22.25 5.95
N THR A 25 11.21 21.26 6.84
CA THR A 25 12.34 21.21 7.79
C THR A 25 13.68 21.21 7.07
N MET A 26 13.83 20.42 6.01
CA MET A 26 15.05 20.39 5.19
C MET A 26 15.27 21.67 4.38
N ALA A 27 14.20 22.39 4.01
CA ALA A 27 14.32 23.68 3.33
C ALA A 27 14.77 24.79 4.28
N ILE A 28 14.33 24.76 5.54
CA ILE A 28 14.76 25.72 6.59
C ILE A 28 16.23 25.46 6.99
N ASP A 29 16.59 24.18 7.17
CA ASP A 29 17.97 23.78 7.50
C ASP A 29 18.48 22.74 6.50
N PRO A 30 19.19 23.16 5.43
CA PRO A 30 19.75 22.26 4.43
C PRO A 30 20.74 21.23 4.98
N SER A 31 21.35 21.45 6.15
CA SER A 31 22.28 20.50 6.76
C SER A 31 21.57 19.20 7.15
N LEU A 32 20.29 19.25 7.48
CA LEU A 32 19.45 18.10 7.79
C LEU A 32 19.16 17.21 6.56
N SER A 33 19.33 17.73 5.35
CA SER A 33 19.07 16.98 4.12
C SER A 33 19.91 15.72 4.00
N VAL A 34 21.14 15.73 4.48
CA VAL A 34 22.03 14.54 4.49
C VAL A 34 21.42 13.40 5.31
N ARG A 35 20.77 13.73 6.42
CA ARG A 35 20.21 12.77 7.37
C ARG A 35 18.75 12.41 7.03
N LEU A 36 17.94 13.38 6.60
CA LEU A 36 16.51 13.20 6.46
C LEU A 36 16.06 12.88 5.03
N ARG A 37 16.91 13.02 4.02
CA ARG A 37 16.55 12.74 2.61
C ARG A 37 15.97 11.35 2.41
N PHE A 38 16.62 10.32 2.96
CA PHE A 38 16.12 8.95 2.87
C PHE A 38 14.73 8.82 3.50
N VAL A 39 14.56 9.36 4.71
CA VAL A 39 13.28 9.34 5.44
C VAL A 39 12.19 10.05 4.64
N HIS A 40 12.47 11.26 4.15
CA HIS A 40 11.52 12.04 3.34
C HIS A 40 11.10 11.29 2.07
N ILE A 41 12.05 10.70 1.32
CA ILE A 41 11.75 9.95 0.11
C ILE A 41 10.86 8.75 0.42
N HIS A 42 11.19 7.94 1.42
CA HIS A 42 10.43 6.73 1.72
C HIS A 42 9.06 7.01 2.34
N ILE A 43 8.92 8.03 3.17
CA ILE A 43 7.63 8.49 3.68
C ILE A 43 6.71 8.95 2.53
N ASN A 44 7.24 9.68 1.54
CA ASN A 44 6.45 10.09 0.38
C ASN A 44 6.18 8.93 -0.59
N LEU A 45 7.17 8.10 -0.91
CA LEU A 45 7.01 7.06 -1.92
C LEU A 45 6.21 5.86 -1.39
N LEU A 46 6.62 5.28 -0.26
CA LEU A 46 5.98 4.09 0.31
C LEU A 46 4.81 4.44 1.25
N GLY A 47 4.91 5.55 1.98
CA GLY A 47 3.86 6.01 2.88
C GLY A 47 2.73 6.70 2.13
N PHE A 48 3.01 7.79 1.42
CA PHE A 48 1.97 8.55 0.73
C PHE A 48 1.56 7.89 -0.59
N MET A 49 2.45 7.82 -1.57
CA MET A 49 2.07 7.40 -2.93
C MET A 49 1.57 5.95 -2.98
N ALA A 50 2.32 4.99 -2.41
CA ALA A 50 1.93 3.59 -2.46
C ALA A 50 0.62 3.33 -1.71
N MET A 51 0.40 3.98 -0.55
CA MET A 51 -0.86 3.87 0.19
C MET A 51 -2.03 4.48 -0.57
N MET A 52 -1.85 5.64 -1.21
CA MET A 52 -2.90 6.26 -2.03
C MET A 52 -3.24 5.40 -3.24
N ILE A 53 -2.24 4.90 -3.95
CA ILE A 53 -2.43 3.99 -5.09
C ILE A 53 -3.18 2.73 -4.65
N ALA A 54 -2.74 2.07 -3.56
CA ALA A 54 -3.40 0.88 -3.04
C ALA A 54 -4.86 1.16 -2.65
N GLY A 55 -5.11 2.23 -1.90
CA GLY A 55 -6.45 2.59 -1.43
C GLY A 55 -7.42 2.87 -2.57
N VAL A 56 -6.99 3.64 -3.57
CA VAL A 56 -7.81 3.95 -4.75
C VAL A 56 -7.96 2.71 -5.63
N ALA A 57 -6.85 2.02 -5.96
CA ALA A 57 -6.88 0.89 -6.88
C ALA A 57 -7.70 -0.29 -6.35
N PHE A 58 -7.58 -0.65 -5.07
CA PHE A 58 -8.40 -1.71 -4.47
C PHE A 58 -9.90 -1.37 -4.39
N HIS A 59 -10.23 -0.09 -4.39
CA HIS A 59 -11.61 0.34 -4.43
C HIS A 59 -12.18 0.37 -5.84
N VAL A 60 -11.40 0.85 -6.79
CA VAL A 60 -11.84 1.22 -8.14
C VAL A 60 -11.72 0.04 -9.11
N LEU A 61 -10.53 -0.62 -9.18
CA LEU A 61 -10.27 -1.63 -10.19
C LEU A 61 -11.21 -2.85 -10.15
N PRO A 62 -11.56 -3.43 -8.99
CA PRO A 62 -12.52 -4.55 -8.96
C PRO A 62 -13.90 -4.17 -9.52
N ARG A 63 -14.30 -2.89 -9.34
CA ARG A 63 -15.58 -2.41 -9.86
C ARG A 63 -15.56 -2.19 -11.36
N PHE A 64 -14.49 -1.59 -11.88
CA PHE A 64 -14.38 -1.33 -13.32
C PHE A 64 -14.17 -2.61 -14.13
N SER A 65 -13.44 -3.56 -13.59
CA SER A 65 -13.20 -4.84 -14.27
C SER A 65 -14.30 -5.88 -14.00
N ALA A 66 -15.31 -5.56 -13.17
CA ALA A 66 -16.34 -6.51 -12.69
C ALA A 66 -15.73 -7.81 -12.10
N ARG A 67 -14.56 -7.71 -11.46
CA ARG A 67 -13.79 -8.84 -10.94
C ARG A 67 -13.49 -8.66 -9.47
N LYS A 68 -13.41 -9.77 -8.74
CA LYS A 68 -12.99 -9.78 -7.33
C LYS A 68 -11.47 -9.78 -7.25
N LEU A 69 -10.95 -9.23 -6.15
CA LEU A 69 -9.54 -9.37 -5.82
C LEU A 69 -9.22 -10.86 -5.62
N PRO A 70 -8.11 -11.38 -6.18
CA PRO A 70 -7.73 -12.78 -6.01
C PRO A 70 -7.43 -13.13 -4.55
N TRP A 71 -6.91 -12.17 -3.80
CA TRP A 71 -6.64 -12.32 -2.37
C TRP A 71 -7.11 -11.09 -1.57
N PRO A 72 -8.42 -10.99 -1.24
CA PRO A 72 -8.98 -9.83 -0.52
C PRO A 72 -8.33 -9.59 0.85
N GLU A 73 -8.02 -10.67 1.58
CA GLU A 73 -7.34 -10.56 2.89
C GLU A 73 -5.91 -10.02 2.79
N GLY A 74 -5.30 -10.16 1.62
CA GLY A 74 -3.98 -9.61 1.33
C GLY A 74 -3.90 -8.09 1.57
N MET A 75 -5.00 -7.35 1.43
CA MET A 75 -5.06 -5.92 1.77
C MET A 75 -4.71 -5.67 3.24
N LYS A 76 -5.21 -6.52 4.15
CA LYS A 76 -4.89 -6.42 5.57
C LYS A 76 -3.41 -6.61 5.83
N TYR A 77 -2.85 -7.69 5.29
CA TYR A 77 -1.43 -8.00 5.46
C TYR A 77 -0.54 -6.93 4.85
N GLN A 78 -0.87 -6.48 3.63
CA GLN A 78 -0.17 -5.37 3.00
C GLN A 78 -0.19 -4.12 3.88
N PHE A 79 -1.35 -3.71 4.39
CA PHE A 79 -1.48 -2.51 5.22
C PHE A 79 -0.59 -2.60 6.46
N ILE A 80 -0.61 -3.73 7.16
CA ILE A 80 0.19 -3.94 8.39
C ILE A 80 1.68 -3.97 8.06
N LEU A 81 2.10 -4.80 7.09
CA LEU A 81 3.50 -4.95 6.72
C LEU A 81 4.09 -3.66 6.16
N GLN A 82 3.33 -2.91 5.36
CA GLN A 82 3.76 -1.62 4.81
C GLN A 82 4.05 -0.60 5.92
N ASN A 83 3.13 -0.47 6.90
CA ASN A 83 3.32 0.47 8.00
C ASN A 83 4.47 0.06 8.91
N ILE A 84 4.54 -1.22 9.33
CA ILE A 84 5.62 -1.72 10.19
C ILE A 84 6.96 -1.61 9.47
N GLY A 85 7.04 -2.06 8.22
CA GLY A 85 8.26 -2.04 7.42
C GLY A 85 8.76 -0.61 7.19
N LEU A 86 7.89 0.29 6.75
CA LEU A 86 8.23 1.68 6.51
C LEU A 86 8.70 2.40 7.79
N LEU A 87 7.89 2.35 8.85
CA LEU A 87 8.21 3.07 10.09
C LEU A 87 9.48 2.52 10.76
N GLY A 88 9.66 1.19 10.80
CA GLY A 88 10.86 0.58 11.34
C GLY A 88 12.12 0.96 10.55
N MET A 89 12.03 0.90 9.21
CA MET A 89 13.14 1.25 8.33
C MET A 89 13.54 2.73 8.47
N VAL A 90 12.59 3.66 8.43
CA VAL A 90 12.90 5.10 8.52
C VAL A 90 13.39 5.51 9.90
N ALA A 91 12.85 4.90 10.97
CA ALA A 91 13.32 5.16 12.34
C ALA A 91 14.76 4.70 12.54
N LEU A 92 15.12 3.49 12.10
CA LEU A 92 16.48 2.98 12.16
C LEU A 92 17.45 3.80 11.29
N TYR A 93 17.00 4.23 10.12
CA TYR A 93 17.83 5.10 9.28
C TYR A 93 18.10 6.43 9.98
N ALA A 94 17.05 7.09 10.50
CA ALA A 94 17.17 8.37 11.20
C ALA A 94 18.07 8.30 12.45
N SER A 95 18.09 7.15 13.14
CA SER A 95 18.96 6.93 14.30
C SER A 95 20.40 6.55 13.95
N GLY A 96 20.71 6.32 12.66
CA GLY A 96 22.04 5.87 12.21
C GLY A 96 22.24 4.34 12.27
N GLY A 97 21.22 3.57 12.64
CA GLY A 97 21.28 2.11 12.77
C GLY A 97 21.52 1.35 11.46
N TRP A 98 21.40 2.00 10.32
CA TRP A 98 21.65 1.39 9.00
C TRP A 98 23.14 1.13 8.71
N ARG A 99 24.07 1.69 9.51
CA ARG A 99 25.51 1.72 9.21
C ARG A 99 26.26 0.43 9.50
N GLY A 100 25.66 -0.54 10.18
CA GLY A 100 26.27 -1.85 10.42
C GLY A 100 25.81 -2.54 11.69
N GLY A 101 26.31 -3.75 11.92
CA GLY A 101 25.99 -4.57 13.08
C GLY A 101 24.55 -5.10 13.10
N MET A 102 24.05 -5.43 14.28
CA MET A 102 22.69 -5.95 14.48
C MET A 102 21.61 -4.94 14.01
N ALA A 103 21.84 -3.65 14.22
CA ALA A 103 20.90 -2.62 13.81
C ALA A 103 20.71 -2.57 12.27
N HIS A 104 21.77 -2.83 11.51
CA HIS A 104 21.67 -2.96 10.05
C HIS A 104 20.85 -4.19 9.65
N ALA A 105 21.03 -5.33 10.31
CA ALA A 105 20.21 -6.52 10.03
C ALA A 105 18.71 -6.26 10.29
N VAL A 106 18.39 -5.56 11.37
CA VAL A 106 17.01 -5.16 11.69
C VAL A 106 16.47 -4.13 10.67
N PHE A 107 17.29 -3.18 10.20
CA PHE A 107 16.94 -2.27 9.12
C PHE A 107 16.56 -3.03 7.84
N VAL A 108 17.40 -4.00 7.43
CA VAL A 108 17.14 -4.84 6.24
C VAL A 108 15.86 -5.66 6.42
N PHE A 109 15.61 -6.19 7.61
CA PHE A 109 14.38 -6.91 7.92
C PHE A 109 13.14 -6.02 7.69
N PHE A 110 13.12 -4.78 8.16
CA PHE A 110 12.01 -3.86 7.90
C PHE A 110 11.87 -3.48 6.42
N ALA A 111 12.99 -3.33 5.71
CA ALA A 111 12.97 -3.10 4.26
C ALA A 111 12.35 -4.29 3.50
N ILE A 112 12.67 -5.53 3.92
CA ILE A 112 12.05 -6.74 3.36
C ILE A 112 10.55 -6.78 3.62
N LEU A 113 10.10 -6.43 4.84
CA LEU A 113 8.65 -6.35 5.15
C LEU A 113 7.92 -5.37 4.22
N ALA A 114 8.50 -4.18 4.01
CA ALA A 114 7.94 -3.20 3.07
C ALA A 114 7.92 -3.73 1.62
N GLY A 115 8.97 -4.45 1.19
CA GLY A 115 9.03 -5.11 -0.12
C GLY A 115 7.96 -6.18 -0.29
N ILE A 116 7.73 -7.02 0.72
CA ILE A 116 6.66 -8.03 0.71
C ILE A 116 5.29 -7.36 0.61
N ALA A 117 5.06 -6.27 1.35
CA ALA A 117 3.82 -5.51 1.25
C ALA A 117 3.56 -5.00 -0.17
N MET A 118 4.59 -4.46 -0.84
CA MET A 118 4.50 -4.04 -2.24
C MET A 118 4.21 -5.22 -3.17
N ALA A 119 4.84 -6.38 -2.96
CA ALA A 119 4.58 -7.58 -3.75
C ALA A 119 3.13 -8.06 -3.61
N ILE A 120 2.54 -8.01 -2.42
CA ILE A 120 1.12 -8.33 -2.18
C ILE A 120 0.22 -7.36 -2.97
N MET A 121 0.51 -6.07 -2.97
CA MET A 121 -0.22 -5.07 -3.74
C MET A 121 -0.18 -5.41 -5.23
N PHE A 122 1.01 -5.59 -5.79
CA PHE A 122 1.19 -5.90 -7.21
C PHE A 122 0.51 -7.20 -7.61
N TYR A 123 0.61 -8.24 -6.78
CA TYR A 123 -0.10 -9.51 -7.01
C TYR A 123 -1.61 -9.28 -7.16
N ASN A 124 -2.24 -8.62 -6.19
CA ASN A 124 -3.67 -8.39 -6.24
C ASN A 124 -4.09 -7.53 -7.45
N LEU A 125 -3.36 -6.45 -7.72
CA LEU A 125 -3.69 -5.54 -8.82
C LEU A 125 -3.43 -6.18 -10.19
N TYR A 126 -2.32 -6.91 -10.35
CA TYR A 126 -2.00 -7.59 -11.60
C TYR A 126 -3.07 -8.59 -11.99
N PHE A 127 -3.49 -9.45 -11.06
CA PHE A 127 -4.51 -10.48 -11.36
C PHE A 127 -5.91 -9.91 -11.56
N VAL A 128 -6.27 -8.82 -10.89
CA VAL A 128 -7.53 -8.12 -11.20
C VAL A 128 -7.56 -7.60 -12.64
N LEU A 129 -6.41 -7.15 -13.15
CA LEU A 129 -6.32 -6.60 -14.50
C LEU A 129 -6.22 -7.68 -15.58
N THR A 130 -5.64 -8.86 -15.28
CA THR A 130 -5.33 -9.90 -16.27
C THR A 130 -6.26 -11.10 -16.26
N ALA A 131 -7.08 -11.30 -15.21
CA ALA A 131 -8.02 -12.42 -15.16
C ALA A 131 -8.98 -12.38 -16.37
N PRO A 132 -9.41 -13.53 -16.92
CA PRO A 132 -10.46 -13.57 -17.95
C PRO A 132 -11.76 -12.94 -17.45
N GLU A 133 -12.54 -12.33 -18.32
CA GLU A 133 -13.87 -11.82 -17.96
C GLU A 133 -14.74 -12.97 -17.46
N GLU A 134 -15.33 -12.84 -16.28
CA GLU A 134 -16.39 -13.73 -15.83
C GLU A 134 -17.62 -13.44 -16.71
N ILE A 135 -17.85 -14.27 -17.73
CA ILE A 135 -19.08 -14.22 -18.52
C ILE A 135 -20.24 -14.47 -17.55
N PRO A 136 -21.19 -13.53 -17.39
CA PRO A 136 -22.34 -13.74 -16.53
C PRO A 136 -23.03 -15.04 -16.96
N LYS A 137 -23.17 -16.01 -16.03
CA LYS A 137 -23.95 -17.21 -16.31
C LYS A 137 -25.37 -16.74 -16.70
N PRO A 138 -25.93 -17.23 -17.83
CA PRO A 138 -27.27 -16.88 -18.22
C PRO A 138 -28.21 -17.20 -17.06
N GLU A 139 -28.97 -16.20 -16.64
CA GLU A 139 -29.98 -16.32 -15.62
C GLU A 139 -30.94 -17.42 -16.08
N LYS A 140 -31.10 -18.49 -15.30
CA LYS A 140 -32.08 -19.53 -15.62
C LYS A 140 -33.44 -18.86 -15.56
N ILE A 141 -33.99 -18.57 -16.74
CA ILE A 141 -35.37 -18.11 -16.86
C ILE A 141 -36.25 -19.30 -16.42
N THR A 142 -36.51 -19.37 -15.12
CA THR A 142 -37.53 -20.26 -14.56
C THR A 142 -38.87 -19.59 -14.83
N GLY A 143 -39.23 -19.61 -16.10
CA GLY A 143 -40.58 -19.25 -16.51
C GLY A 143 -41.51 -20.41 -16.21
N GLU A 144 -42.05 -20.50 -15.02
CA GLU A 144 -43.33 -21.15 -14.79
C GLU A 144 -44.41 -20.30 -15.47
N MET A 145 -44.73 -20.64 -16.72
CA MET A 145 -45.93 -20.17 -17.38
C MET A 145 -47.14 -20.77 -16.61
N LYS A 146 -47.69 -20.01 -15.67
CA LYS A 146 -49.04 -20.32 -15.16
C LYS A 146 -50.00 -20.12 -16.31
N VAL A 147 -50.39 -21.23 -16.95
CA VAL A 147 -51.55 -21.26 -17.84
C VAL A 147 -52.79 -21.13 -16.96
N ALA A 148 -53.54 -20.06 -17.18
CA ALA A 148 -54.87 -19.83 -16.59
C ALA A 148 -55.92 -20.65 -17.32
#